data_a47214105b933ab69de985be3e6b6762
#
_entry.id   a47214105b933ab69de985be3e6b6762
#
_cell.length_a   1.000
_cell.length_b   1.000
_cell.length_c   1.000
_cell.angle_alpha   90.00
_cell.angle_beta   90.00
_cell.angle_gamma   90.00
#
_symmetry.space_group_name_H-M   'P 1'
#
loop_
_entity.id
_entity.type
_entity.pdbx_description
1 polymer ?
#
loop_
_entity_poly.entity_id
_entity_poly.type
_entity_poly.pdbx_seq_one_letter_code
_entity_poly.pdbx_strand_id
1 'polypeptide(L)'
;HIAASFGKDVQMMVFSATIPQKITVFLKKYMDNPVIEEIPVSSIISPTIDNWLISTKGQDKNQLIYRLLTVGEPYLVLIFANTRKRVEELTDYLRGQGLKVAMVHGGIKPRERKQIMKRIKNLDFQFVVATDLAARGIDIEGVSHVINDDIPTEDLEFFIHRVGRTGRNGMPGTSITLYSPDEEQEVEELERMGIHFNPNDSKNNEFID
;
A
#
# COMPACT_ATOMS: atom_id res chain seq x y z
N HIS A 1 17.55 -4.60 -21.55
CA HIS A 1 18.29 -4.21 -22.78
C HIS A 1 18.96 -2.83 -22.64
N ILE A 2 18.44 -1.88 -21.84
CA ILE A 2 19.02 -0.53 -21.71
C ILE A 2 20.42 -0.58 -21.06
N ALA A 3 20.58 -1.33 -19.97
CA ALA A 3 21.88 -1.41 -19.26
C ALA A 3 23.02 -2.01 -20.12
N ALA A 4 22.69 -2.88 -21.07
CA ALA A 4 23.66 -3.49 -21.98
C ALA A 4 24.15 -2.55 -23.11
N SER A 5 23.51 -1.40 -23.30
CA SER A 5 23.84 -0.40 -24.32
C SER A 5 24.74 0.73 -23.81
N PHE A 6 25.04 0.76 -22.50
CA PHE A 6 25.94 1.77 -21.93
C PHE A 6 27.41 1.41 -22.18
N GLY A 7 28.21 2.42 -22.55
CA GLY A 7 29.66 2.29 -22.65
C GLY A 7 30.33 2.04 -21.29
N LYS A 8 31.62 1.65 -21.31
CA LYS A 8 32.40 1.35 -20.09
C LYS A 8 32.61 2.54 -19.15
N ASP A 9 32.37 3.75 -19.62
CA ASP A 9 32.62 5.00 -18.87
C ASP A 9 31.37 5.52 -18.13
N VAL A 10 30.34 4.67 -17.95
CA VAL A 10 29.11 5.06 -17.27
C VAL A 10 29.12 4.57 -15.82
N GLN A 11 29.00 5.51 -14.88
CA GLN A 11 28.75 5.18 -13.49
C GLN A 11 27.28 4.78 -13.32
N MET A 12 27.04 3.57 -12.83
CA MET A 12 25.70 3.07 -12.53
C MET A 12 25.47 3.11 -11.01
N MET A 13 24.36 3.74 -10.60
CA MET A 13 23.91 3.76 -9.21
C MET A 13 22.49 3.22 -9.17
N VAL A 14 22.22 2.35 -8.20
CA VAL A 14 20.90 1.75 -7.97
C VAL A 14 20.46 2.07 -6.56
N PHE A 15 19.31 2.72 -6.43
CA PHE A 15 18.70 3.03 -5.16
C PHE A 15 17.40 2.25 -5.01
N SER A 16 17.23 1.56 -3.90
CA SER A 16 16.02 0.80 -3.61
C SER A 16 15.78 0.77 -2.11
N ALA A 17 14.53 0.82 -1.70
CA ALA A 17 14.15 0.63 -0.29
C ALA A 17 14.34 -0.82 0.16
N THR A 18 14.26 -1.76 -0.78
CA THR A 18 14.41 -3.20 -0.59
C THR A 18 15.31 -3.75 -1.70
N ILE A 19 16.11 -4.78 -1.43
CA ILE A 19 16.98 -5.42 -2.42
C ILE A 19 16.54 -6.88 -2.61
N PRO A 20 15.44 -7.14 -3.34
CA PRO A 20 15.00 -8.49 -3.64
C PRO A 20 16.07 -9.27 -4.41
N GLN A 21 16.02 -10.60 -4.31
CA GLN A 21 16.98 -11.50 -4.97
C GLN A 21 17.11 -11.22 -6.49
N LYS A 22 16.02 -10.82 -7.15
CA LYS A 22 16.02 -10.44 -8.58
C LYS A 22 16.89 -9.21 -8.86
N ILE A 23 16.90 -8.23 -7.95
CA ILE A 23 17.76 -7.04 -8.05
C ILE A 23 19.23 -7.43 -7.83
N THR A 24 19.52 -8.29 -6.86
CA THR A 24 20.87 -8.80 -6.62
C THR A 24 21.44 -9.51 -7.86
N VAL A 25 20.63 -10.31 -8.56
CA VAL A 25 21.04 -10.96 -9.82
C VAL A 25 21.29 -9.91 -10.91
N PHE A 26 20.46 -8.89 -11.00
CA PHE A 26 20.66 -7.78 -11.94
C PHE A 26 21.97 -7.04 -11.64
N LEU A 27 22.23 -6.67 -10.38
CA LEU A 27 23.47 -5.99 -9.97
C LEU A 27 24.70 -6.78 -10.36
N LYS A 28 24.75 -8.09 -10.04
CA LYS A 28 25.86 -8.98 -10.41
C LYS A 28 26.09 -9.10 -11.91
N LYS A 29 25.05 -8.92 -12.72
CA LYS A 29 25.14 -9.03 -14.19
C LYS A 29 25.63 -7.76 -14.87
N TYR A 30 25.32 -6.59 -14.34
CA TYR A 30 25.52 -5.30 -15.01
C TYR A 30 26.45 -4.35 -14.27
N MET A 31 26.87 -4.68 -13.05
CA MET A 31 27.81 -3.90 -12.26
C MET A 31 29.02 -4.77 -11.91
N ASP A 32 30.21 -4.24 -12.14
CA ASP A 32 31.46 -4.89 -11.76
C ASP A 32 31.85 -4.42 -10.36
N ASN A 33 31.91 -5.36 -9.39
CA ASN A 33 32.22 -5.10 -7.98
C ASN A 33 31.47 -3.90 -7.39
N PRO A 34 30.12 -3.89 -7.36
CA PRO A 34 29.38 -2.76 -6.83
C PRO A 34 29.63 -2.58 -5.33
N VAL A 35 29.84 -1.35 -4.91
CA VAL A 35 29.81 -1.00 -3.49
C VAL A 35 28.34 -1.03 -3.05
N ILE A 36 28.06 -1.82 -2.02
CA ILE A 36 26.70 -1.93 -1.44
C ILE A 36 26.73 -1.18 -0.11
N GLU A 37 25.95 -0.12 -0.05
CA GLU A 37 25.73 0.67 1.17
C GLU A 37 24.32 0.37 1.69
N GLU A 38 24.24 -0.26 2.85
CA GLU A 38 22.99 -0.48 3.56
C GLU A 38 22.84 0.54 4.68
N ILE A 39 21.83 1.38 4.58
CA ILE A 39 21.52 2.36 5.63
C ILE A 39 20.66 1.64 6.66
N PRO A 40 21.14 1.44 7.90
CA PRO A 40 20.34 0.84 8.95
C PRO A 40 19.10 1.70 9.20
N VAL A 41 17.93 1.12 9.07
CA VAL A 41 16.67 1.77 9.44
C VAL A 41 16.27 1.33 10.84
N SER A 42 15.87 2.27 11.67
CA SER A 42 15.40 1.99 13.04
C SER A 42 14.03 1.28 13.04
N SER A 43 13.28 1.41 11.95
CA SER A 43 11.99 0.75 11.75
C SER A 43 11.72 0.61 10.26
N ILE A 44 11.16 -0.53 9.85
CA ILE A 44 10.76 -0.81 8.46
C ILE A 44 9.59 0.08 8.04
N ILE A 45 8.67 0.35 8.98
CA ILE A 45 7.59 1.32 8.83
C ILE A 45 7.95 2.59 9.60
N SER A 46 7.68 3.76 9.01
CA SER A 46 7.92 5.04 9.67
C SER A 46 7.24 5.09 11.05
N PRO A 47 7.94 5.56 12.10
CA PRO A 47 7.35 5.70 13.43
C PRO A 47 6.21 6.74 13.49
N THR A 48 6.01 7.53 12.44
CA THR A 48 4.88 8.46 12.31
C THR A 48 3.60 7.79 11.85
N ILE A 49 3.64 6.48 11.56
CA ILE A 49 2.49 5.72 11.08
C ILE A 49 1.95 4.83 12.19
N ASP A 50 0.71 5.06 12.57
CA ASP A 50 -0.05 4.13 13.39
C ASP A 50 -0.48 2.95 12.53
N ASN A 51 0.06 1.77 12.82
CA ASN A 51 -0.14 0.57 12.02
C ASN A 51 -1.02 -0.44 12.77
N TRP A 52 -2.25 -0.64 12.29
CA TRP A 52 -3.25 -1.47 12.93
C TRP A 52 -3.52 -2.75 12.15
N LEU A 53 -3.79 -3.83 12.87
CA LEU A 53 -4.18 -5.12 12.32
C LEU A 53 -5.53 -5.52 12.87
N ILE A 54 -6.53 -5.76 12.00
CA ILE A 54 -7.90 -6.07 12.36
C ILE A 54 -8.31 -7.41 11.75
N SER A 55 -8.64 -8.38 12.61
CA SER A 55 -9.23 -9.64 12.17
C SER A 55 -10.68 -9.44 11.78
N THR A 56 -11.05 -9.94 10.60
CA THR A 56 -12.45 -9.88 10.13
C THR A 56 -13.37 -10.80 10.93
N LYS A 57 -12.85 -11.89 11.51
CA LYS A 57 -13.63 -12.87 12.30
C LYS A 57 -14.92 -13.33 11.60
N GLY A 58 -14.91 -13.43 10.27
CA GLY A 58 -16.07 -13.81 9.47
C GLY A 58 -17.08 -12.68 9.22
N GLN A 59 -16.80 -11.45 9.61
CA GLN A 59 -17.59 -10.27 9.23
C GLN A 59 -17.42 -9.96 7.74
N ASP A 60 -18.41 -9.32 7.15
CA ASP A 60 -18.34 -8.83 5.77
C ASP A 60 -17.30 -7.70 5.65
N LYS A 61 -16.22 -7.95 4.90
CA LYS A 61 -15.14 -6.98 4.67
C LYS A 61 -15.65 -5.65 4.10
N ASN A 62 -16.68 -5.67 3.25
CA ASN A 62 -17.23 -4.45 2.66
C ASN A 62 -17.88 -3.56 3.71
N GLN A 63 -18.68 -4.17 4.60
CA GLN A 63 -19.32 -3.45 5.71
C GLN A 63 -18.28 -2.90 6.67
N LEU A 64 -17.26 -3.70 6.99
CA LEU A 64 -16.18 -3.28 7.88
C LEU A 64 -15.41 -2.08 7.30
N ILE A 65 -15.02 -2.13 6.02
CA ILE A 65 -14.38 -1.00 5.35
C ILE A 65 -15.30 0.22 5.34
N TYR A 66 -16.58 0.06 5.00
CA TYR A 66 -17.51 1.18 5.01
C TYR A 66 -17.59 1.86 6.38
N ARG A 67 -17.63 1.09 7.47
CA ARG A 67 -17.59 1.62 8.83
C ARG A 67 -16.30 2.40 9.11
N LEU A 68 -15.14 1.83 8.79
CA LEU A 68 -13.85 2.50 8.94
C LEU A 68 -13.77 3.84 8.19
N LEU A 69 -14.41 3.93 7.02
CA LEU A 69 -14.43 5.16 6.21
C LEU A 69 -15.39 6.22 6.74
N THR A 70 -16.41 5.84 7.52
CA THR A 70 -17.46 6.75 7.96
C THR A 70 -17.33 7.21 9.41
N VAL A 71 -16.67 6.43 10.27
CA VAL A 71 -16.53 6.74 11.69
C VAL A 71 -15.42 7.77 11.95
N GLY A 72 -14.29 7.68 11.26
CA GLY A 72 -13.10 8.47 11.54
C GLY A 72 -12.98 9.79 10.76
N GLU A 73 -13.92 10.11 9.87
CA GLU A 73 -13.85 11.26 8.94
C GLU A 73 -12.45 11.46 8.30
N PRO A 74 -11.83 10.42 7.73
CA PRO A 74 -10.48 10.51 7.21
C PRO A 74 -10.40 11.50 6.05
N TYR A 75 -9.30 12.24 5.93
CA TYR A 75 -9.15 13.26 4.89
C TYR A 75 -9.06 12.66 3.48
N LEU A 76 -8.14 11.72 3.28
CA LEU A 76 -7.92 11.01 2.01
C LEU A 76 -7.47 9.59 2.31
N VAL A 77 -8.21 8.60 1.81
CA VAL A 77 -7.95 7.19 2.04
C VAL A 77 -7.56 6.48 0.76
N LEU A 78 -6.48 5.73 0.82
CA LEU A 78 -6.07 4.80 -0.23
C LEU A 78 -6.31 3.37 0.24
N ILE A 79 -7.18 2.64 -0.47
CA ILE A 79 -7.57 1.28 -0.15
C ILE A 79 -6.93 0.35 -1.17
N PHE A 80 -6.15 -0.61 -0.69
CA PHE A 80 -5.48 -1.61 -1.54
C PHE A 80 -6.23 -2.92 -1.55
N ALA A 81 -6.37 -3.51 -2.73
CA ALA A 81 -6.83 -4.88 -2.92
C ALA A 81 -5.95 -5.62 -3.94
N ASN A 82 -5.73 -6.93 -3.72
CA ASN A 82 -4.82 -7.75 -4.51
C ASN A 82 -5.29 -7.92 -5.96
N THR A 83 -6.59 -7.94 -6.22
CA THR A 83 -7.14 -8.23 -7.55
C THR A 83 -7.97 -7.11 -8.13
N ARG A 84 -7.99 -7.01 -9.47
CA ARG A 84 -8.87 -6.06 -10.20
C ARG A 84 -10.34 -6.27 -9.86
N LYS A 85 -10.77 -7.55 -9.83
CA LYS A 85 -12.14 -7.91 -9.51
C LYS A 85 -12.55 -7.38 -8.13
N ARG A 86 -11.68 -7.55 -7.13
CA ARG A 86 -11.94 -7.06 -5.78
C ARG A 86 -12.01 -5.53 -5.72
N VAL A 87 -11.14 -4.84 -6.46
CA VAL A 87 -11.18 -3.36 -6.60
C VAL A 87 -12.51 -2.90 -7.19
N GLU A 88 -13.02 -3.56 -8.23
CA GLU A 88 -14.30 -3.27 -8.86
C GLU A 88 -15.46 -3.50 -7.88
N GLU A 89 -15.54 -4.68 -7.28
CA GLU A 89 -16.59 -5.07 -6.32
C GLU A 89 -16.67 -4.12 -5.12
N LEU A 90 -15.53 -3.81 -4.49
CA LEU A 90 -15.47 -2.91 -3.35
C LEU A 90 -15.86 -1.48 -3.76
N THR A 91 -15.38 -1.01 -4.91
CA THR A 91 -15.72 0.32 -5.42
C THR A 91 -17.23 0.45 -5.67
N ASP A 92 -17.84 -0.54 -6.30
CA ASP A 92 -19.27 -0.53 -6.60
C ASP A 92 -20.10 -0.58 -5.31
N TYR A 93 -19.70 -1.41 -4.34
CA TYR A 93 -20.33 -1.44 -3.02
C TYR A 93 -20.29 -0.06 -2.34
N LEU A 94 -19.11 0.54 -2.23
CA LEU A 94 -18.94 1.84 -1.55
C LEU A 94 -19.68 2.98 -2.25
N ARG A 95 -19.72 2.98 -3.59
CA ARG A 95 -20.54 3.91 -4.38
C ARG A 95 -22.04 3.70 -4.13
N GLY A 96 -22.46 2.45 -4.02
CA GLY A 96 -23.84 2.10 -3.65
C GLY A 96 -24.25 2.64 -2.27
N GLN A 97 -23.27 2.80 -1.37
CA GLN A 97 -23.46 3.44 -0.06
C GLN A 97 -23.38 4.98 -0.12
N GLY A 98 -23.27 5.58 -1.32
CA GLY A 98 -23.25 7.04 -1.50
C GLY A 98 -21.88 7.68 -1.39
N LEU A 99 -20.78 6.92 -1.25
CA LEU A 99 -19.44 7.45 -1.14
C LEU A 99 -18.86 7.83 -2.51
N LYS A 100 -18.07 8.92 -2.55
CA LYS A 100 -17.33 9.35 -3.76
C LYS A 100 -16.00 8.60 -3.86
N VAL A 101 -15.99 7.50 -4.59
CA VAL A 101 -14.85 6.60 -4.69
C VAL A 101 -14.26 6.60 -6.10
N ALA A 102 -12.94 6.80 -6.19
CA ALA A 102 -12.18 6.55 -7.40
C ALA A 102 -11.67 5.10 -7.43
N MET A 103 -11.61 4.54 -8.63
CA MET A 103 -11.09 3.19 -8.89
C MET A 103 -9.84 3.28 -9.76
N VAL A 104 -8.76 2.57 -9.40
CA VAL A 104 -7.51 2.54 -10.18
C VAL A 104 -6.94 1.13 -10.25
N HIS A 105 -6.96 0.52 -11.43
CA HIS A 105 -6.36 -0.79 -11.70
C HIS A 105 -5.82 -0.88 -13.13
N GLY A 106 -5.06 -1.94 -13.43
CA GLY A 106 -4.39 -2.10 -14.72
C GLY A 106 -5.30 -2.30 -15.94
N GLY A 107 -6.62 -2.53 -15.73
CA GLY A 107 -7.60 -2.62 -16.82
C GLY A 107 -8.09 -1.26 -17.34
N ILE A 108 -7.81 -0.17 -16.65
CA ILE A 108 -8.23 1.19 -17.03
C ILE A 108 -7.34 1.70 -18.18
N LYS A 109 -7.96 2.25 -19.22
CA LYS A 109 -7.24 2.80 -20.37
C LYS A 109 -6.34 3.99 -19.96
N PRO A 110 -5.14 4.16 -20.54
CA PRO A 110 -4.19 5.20 -20.13
C PRO A 110 -4.77 6.62 -20.12
N ARG A 111 -5.62 6.96 -21.09
CA ARG A 111 -6.28 8.27 -21.16
C ARG A 111 -7.25 8.51 -20.00
N GLU A 112 -8.06 7.52 -19.69
CA GLU A 112 -9.02 7.55 -18.58
C GLU A 112 -8.28 7.59 -17.24
N ARG A 113 -7.25 6.76 -17.06
CA ARG A 113 -6.39 6.77 -15.88
C ARG A 113 -5.81 8.16 -15.63
N LYS A 114 -5.32 8.86 -16.67
CA LYS A 114 -4.79 10.23 -16.53
C LYS A 114 -5.86 11.20 -16.01
N GLN A 115 -7.11 11.07 -16.46
CA GLN A 115 -8.22 11.89 -15.99
C GLN A 115 -8.57 11.58 -14.53
N ILE A 116 -8.66 10.30 -14.17
CA ILE A 116 -8.92 9.87 -12.79
C ILE A 116 -7.83 10.41 -11.86
N MET A 117 -6.55 10.27 -12.24
CA MET A 117 -5.42 10.77 -11.46
C MET A 117 -5.46 12.29 -11.25
N LYS A 118 -5.85 13.05 -12.29
CA LYS A 118 -6.03 14.50 -12.17
C LYS A 118 -7.13 14.83 -11.15
N ARG A 119 -8.25 14.12 -11.19
CA ARG A 119 -9.37 14.33 -10.28
C ARG A 119 -9.03 13.96 -8.84
N ILE A 120 -8.24 12.87 -8.63
CA ILE A 120 -7.74 12.50 -7.31
C ILE A 120 -6.85 13.62 -6.74
N LYS A 121 -5.91 14.15 -7.55
CA LYS A 121 -5.04 15.26 -7.14
C LYS A 121 -5.81 16.53 -6.81
N ASN A 122 -6.95 16.75 -7.45
CA ASN A 122 -7.85 17.87 -7.15
C ASN A 122 -8.76 17.62 -5.95
N LEU A 123 -8.62 16.47 -5.27
CA LEU A 123 -9.46 16.05 -4.14
C LEU A 123 -10.96 15.91 -4.49
N ASP A 124 -11.27 15.58 -5.77
CA ASP A 124 -12.64 15.29 -6.18
C ASP A 124 -13.16 13.97 -5.55
N PHE A 125 -12.25 13.15 -5.07
CA PHE A 125 -12.52 11.87 -4.40
C PHE A 125 -11.80 11.83 -3.06
N GLN A 126 -12.52 11.44 -2.01
CA GLN A 126 -11.97 11.21 -0.69
C GLN A 126 -11.40 9.78 -0.55
N PHE A 127 -11.93 8.85 -1.32
CA PHE A 127 -11.58 7.43 -1.26
C PHE A 127 -11.07 6.94 -2.60
N VAL A 128 -10.00 6.18 -2.59
CA VAL A 128 -9.39 5.60 -3.79
C VAL A 128 -9.16 4.12 -3.55
N VAL A 129 -9.76 3.25 -4.35
CA VAL A 129 -9.52 1.80 -4.32
C VAL A 129 -8.60 1.42 -5.48
N ALA A 130 -7.50 0.74 -5.18
CA ALA A 130 -6.47 0.44 -6.17
C ALA A 130 -5.79 -0.91 -5.98
N THR A 131 -5.26 -1.47 -7.09
CA THR A 131 -4.27 -2.56 -7.01
C THR A 131 -2.85 -2.00 -6.85
N ASP A 132 -1.92 -2.78 -6.30
CA ASP A 132 -0.52 -2.38 -6.09
C ASP A 132 0.15 -1.83 -7.34
N LEU A 133 0.08 -2.59 -8.44
CA LEU A 133 0.69 -2.20 -9.71
C LEU A 133 0.12 -0.88 -10.24
N ALA A 134 -1.17 -0.66 -10.03
CA ALA A 134 -1.82 0.55 -10.47
C ALA A 134 -1.52 1.74 -9.55
N ALA A 135 -1.32 1.50 -8.28
CA ALA A 135 -0.93 2.53 -7.32
C ALA A 135 0.55 2.95 -7.45
N ARG A 136 1.39 2.16 -8.12
CA ARG A 136 2.77 2.57 -8.44
C ARG A 136 2.77 3.83 -9.30
N GLY A 137 3.52 4.84 -8.87
CA GLY A 137 3.55 6.15 -9.52
C GLY A 137 2.31 7.02 -9.24
N ILE A 138 1.43 6.60 -8.35
CA ILE A 138 0.46 7.48 -7.73
C ILE A 138 1.21 8.30 -6.67
N ASP A 139 1.63 9.48 -7.07
CA ASP A 139 2.14 10.48 -6.14
C ASP A 139 0.97 11.36 -5.72
N ILE A 140 0.31 10.94 -4.65
CA ILE A 140 -0.75 11.70 -4.00
C ILE A 140 -0.22 12.16 -2.66
N GLU A 141 -0.13 13.47 -2.50
CA GLU A 141 0.16 14.08 -1.21
C GLU A 141 -1.10 14.08 -0.33
N GLY A 142 -0.89 14.00 0.98
CA GLY A 142 -1.98 14.11 1.94
C GLY A 142 -2.83 12.86 2.15
N VAL A 143 -2.33 11.68 1.75
CA VAL A 143 -2.97 10.41 2.14
C VAL A 143 -2.88 10.28 3.66
N SER A 144 -4.02 10.44 4.33
CA SER A 144 -4.12 10.31 5.78
C SER A 144 -4.18 8.85 6.24
N HIS A 145 -4.89 8.01 5.46
CA HIS A 145 -5.10 6.61 5.80
C HIS A 145 -4.80 5.69 4.62
N VAL A 146 -4.19 4.56 4.94
CA VAL A 146 -4.07 3.41 4.05
C VAL A 146 -4.90 2.28 4.65
N ILE A 147 -5.76 1.65 3.86
CA ILE A 147 -6.47 0.44 4.23
C ILE A 147 -6.02 -0.69 3.31
N ASN A 148 -5.50 -1.76 3.87
CA ASN A 148 -5.23 -2.98 3.14
C ASN A 148 -6.46 -3.90 3.31
N ASP A 149 -7.28 -4.05 2.27
CA ASP A 149 -8.42 -4.97 2.23
C ASP A 149 -7.97 -6.43 2.38
N ASP A 150 -6.76 -6.71 1.92
CA ASP A 150 -6.07 -7.99 2.01
C ASP A 150 -4.56 -7.81 2.14
N ILE A 151 -3.88 -8.85 2.62
CA ILE A 151 -2.41 -8.89 2.67
C ILE A 151 -1.89 -9.21 1.26
N PRO A 152 -0.80 -8.56 0.76
CA PRO A 152 -0.22 -8.89 -0.54
C PRO A 152 0.24 -10.34 -0.60
N THR A 153 -0.18 -11.09 -1.64
CA THR A 153 0.14 -12.52 -1.79
C THR A 153 1.35 -12.78 -2.68
N GLU A 154 1.71 -11.85 -3.58
CA GLU A 154 2.84 -12.04 -4.50
C GLU A 154 4.19 -11.75 -3.86
N ASP A 155 4.25 -10.72 -3.02
CA ASP A 155 5.48 -10.25 -2.38
C ASP A 155 5.11 -9.36 -1.19
N LEU A 156 5.42 -9.80 0.02
CA LEU A 156 5.12 -9.07 1.25
C LEU A 156 5.83 -7.71 1.33
N GLU A 157 6.88 -7.47 0.54
CA GLU A 157 7.48 -6.15 0.43
C GLU A 157 6.49 -5.10 -0.12
N PHE A 158 5.46 -5.52 -0.89
CA PHE A 158 4.39 -4.62 -1.29
C PHE A 158 3.62 -4.04 -0.10
N PHE A 159 3.55 -4.77 1.01
CA PHE A 159 2.96 -4.26 2.23
C PHE A 159 3.63 -2.96 2.69
N ILE A 160 4.95 -2.95 2.75
CA ILE A 160 5.75 -1.77 3.12
C ILE A 160 5.47 -0.61 2.15
N HIS A 161 5.39 -0.90 0.85
CA HIS A 161 5.09 0.08 -0.17
C HIS A 161 3.67 0.64 -0.08
N ARG A 162 2.68 -0.17 0.35
CA ARG A 162 1.30 0.27 0.60
C ARG A 162 1.27 1.21 1.80
N VAL A 163 1.79 0.76 2.94
CA VAL A 163 1.82 1.53 4.18
C VAL A 163 2.56 2.85 3.99
N GLY A 164 3.68 2.86 3.28
CA GLY A 164 4.46 4.06 2.97
C GLY A 164 3.76 5.05 2.01
N ARG A 165 2.46 4.87 1.68
CA ARG A 165 1.66 5.92 1.01
C ARG A 165 1.15 6.97 1.98
N THR A 166 1.04 6.67 3.26
CA THR A 166 0.74 7.63 4.33
C THR A 166 2.00 7.97 5.13
N GLY A 167 1.90 8.84 6.11
CA GLY A 167 3.01 9.20 7.01
C GLY A 167 4.20 9.89 6.32
N ARG A 168 3.99 10.55 5.19
CA ARG A 168 5.04 11.20 4.40
C ARG A 168 5.36 12.60 4.92
N ASN A 169 6.60 13.04 4.67
CA ASN A 169 7.08 14.39 5.03
C ASN A 169 6.95 14.69 6.54
N GLY A 170 7.09 13.67 7.40
CA GLY A 170 6.96 13.81 8.85
C GLY A 170 5.52 14.00 9.37
N MET A 171 4.54 13.93 8.49
CA MET A 171 3.13 13.98 8.89
C MET A 171 2.69 12.64 9.50
N PRO A 172 1.77 12.65 10.47
CA PRO A 172 1.19 11.42 10.98
C PRO A 172 0.38 10.71 9.90
N GLY A 173 0.32 9.38 9.98
CA GLY A 173 -0.47 8.55 9.08
C GLY A 173 -1.06 7.36 9.81
N THR A 174 -2.12 6.79 9.26
CA THR A 174 -2.76 5.58 9.78
C THR A 174 -2.76 4.50 8.71
N SER A 175 -2.33 3.30 9.07
CA SER A 175 -2.44 2.10 8.24
C SER A 175 -3.32 1.08 8.95
N ILE A 176 -4.32 0.57 8.27
CA ILE A 176 -5.22 -0.46 8.79
C ILE A 176 -5.16 -1.65 7.85
N THR A 177 -4.82 -2.82 8.37
CA THR A 177 -4.78 -4.06 7.60
C THR A 177 -5.90 -4.98 8.08
N LEU A 178 -6.75 -5.39 7.16
CA LEU A 178 -7.77 -6.39 7.41
C LEU A 178 -7.20 -7.76 7.04
N TYR A 179 -7.40 -8.74 7.91
CA TYR A 179 -7.04 -10.12 7.61
C TYR A 179 -8.16 -11.08 8.00
N SER A 180 -8.32 -12.12 7.23
CA SER A 180 -9.19 -13.26 7.53
C SER A 180 -8.41 -14.35 8.28
N PRO A 181 -9.08 -15.26 8.99
CA PRO A 181 -8.39 -16.33 9.74
C PRO A 181 -7.47 -17.23 8.90
N ASP A 182 -7.70 -17.32 7.61
CA ASP A 182 -6.86 -18.04 6.65
C ASP A 182 -5.59 -17.29 6.24
N GLU A 183 -5.47 -16.00 6.58
CA GLU A 183 -4.30 -15.14 6.31
C GLU A 183 -3.39 -14.98 7.56
N GLU A 184 -3.55 -15.79 8.61
CA GLU A 184 -2.72 -15.71 9.82
C GLU A 184 -1.23 -16.00 9.56
N GLN A 185 -0.92 -16.87 8.60
CA GLN A 185 0.46 -17.18 8.24
C GLN A 185 1.17 -15.97 7.61
N GLU A 186 0.48 -15.23 6.76
CA GLU A 186 0.97 -13.98 6.15
C GLU A 186 1.19 -12.90 7.22
N VAL A 187 0.31 -12.83 8.21
CA VAL A 187 0.50 -11.91 9.36
C VAL A 187 1.80 -12.26 10.12
N GLU A 188 1.99 -13.53 10.47
CA GLU A 188 3.21 -13.97 11.16
C GLU A 188 4.48 -13.70 10.32
N GLU A 189 4.38 -13.80 8.99
CA GLU A 189 5.51 -13.50 8.11
C GLU A 189 5.83 -12.00 8.09
N LEU A 190 4.83 -11.13 8.07
CA LEU A 190 5.01 -9.69 8.22
C LEU A 190 5.69 -9.34 9.55
N GLU A 191 5.28 -9.97 10.65
CA GLU A 191 5.90 -9.76 11.96
C GLU A 191 7.35 -10.26 11.99
N ARG A 192 7.65 -11.41 11.38
CA ARG A 192 9.03 -11.93 11.23
C ARG A 192 9.91 -11.02 10.38
N MET A 193 9.34 -10.28 9.44
CA MET A 193 10.04 -9.23 8.69
C MET A 193 10.32 -7.99 9.53
N GLY A 194 9.85 -7.92 10.78
CA GLY A 194 10.03 -6.78 11.68
C GLY A 194 8.96 -5.70 11.52
N ILE A 195 7.82 -6.02 10.94
CA ILE A 195 6.66 -5.13 10.91
C ILE A 195 5.93 -5.27 12.24
N HIS A 196 5.76 -4.15 12.93
CA HIS A 196 5.04 -4.10 14.19
C HIS A 196 3.67 -3.48 13.97
N PHE A 197 2.67 -4.11 14.58
CA PHE A 197 1.30 -3.59 14.63
C PHE A 197 1.03 -3.06 16.03
N ASN A 198 0.25 -1.99 16.11
CA ASN A 198 -0.23 -1.48 17.37
C ASN A 198 -1.06 -2.55 18.09
N PRO A 199 -0.87 -2.76 19.39
CA PRO A 199 -1.66 -3.75 20.12
C PRO A 199 -3.15 -3.39 20.00
N ASN A 200 -3.95 -4.39 19.66
CA ASN A 200 -5.40 -4.24 19.59
C ASN A 200 -5.92 -4.17 21.05
N ASP A 201 -5.86 -2.99 21.65
CA ASP A 201 -6.43 -2.77 22.95
C ASP A 201 -7.95 -2.94 22.81
N SER A 202 -8.52 -3.85 23.61
CA SER A 202 -9.97 -4.09 23.68
C SER A 202 -10.80 -2.84 24.06
N LYS A 203 -10.13 -1.72 24.37
CA LYS A 203 -10.71 -0.39 24.57
C LYS A 203 -10.85 0.42 23.28
N ASN A 204 -10.14 0.06 22.21
CA ASN A 204 -10.23 0.72 20.90
C ASN A 204 -11.10 -0.06 19.90
N ASN A 205 -11.93 -0.96 20.38
CA ASN A 205 -12.96 -1.61 19.58
C ASN A 205 -14.10 -0.65 19.13
N GLU A 206 -13.97 0.65 19.40
CA GLU A 206 -14.91 1.67 18.92
C GLU A 206 -15.07 1.68 17.38
N PHE A 207 -14.11 1.08 16.66
CA PHE A 207 -14.20 0.89 15.21
C PHE A 207 -14.94 -0.39 14.79
N ILE A 208 -15.22 -1.32 15.73
CA ILE A 208 -15.74 -2.66 15.41
C ILE A 208 -17.14 -2.92 16.03
N ASP A 209 -17.53 -2.24 17.10
CA ASP A 209 -18.87 -2.27 17.72
C ASP A 209 -19.80 -1.19 17.07
#